data_edc781dfada07364effe57a65736331c
#
_entry.id   edc781dfada07364effe57a65736331c
#
_cell.length_a   1.000
_cell.length_b   1.000
_cell.length_c   1.000
_cell.angle_alpha   90.00
_cell.angle_beta   90.00
_cell.angle_gamma   90.00
#
_symmetry.space_group_name_H-M   'P 1'
#
loop_
_entity.id
_entity.type
_entity.pdbx_description
1 polymer ?
#
loop_
_entity_poly.entity_id
_entity_poly.type
_entity_poly.pdbx_seq_one_letter_code
_entity_poly.pdbx_strand_id
1 'polypeptide(L)'
;MKTVFDEDFNLQNSDYDFNYQKALTGRLDNFEGDFNQELVNEIVLWKVNRYAEVDSATIKLVNQIDRNSVNIDEQLTREVIRQLLETNGVQFAMASTFLRYRNPNIYQIIDQRVYRIIYPKRIFKPSYTKSFSNISKQIDLYINYLTDLRKVCDQLEITFNLADRILYEADRRVNKNERLLNYGTSQ
;
A
#
# COMPACT_ATOMS: atom_id res chain seq x y z
N MET A 1 -22.02 3.95 28.91
CA MET A 1 -21.42 2.82 28.17
C MET A 1 -22.15 1.59 28.64
N LYS A 2 -22.78 0.83 27.73
CA LYS A 2 -23.48 -0.43 28.06
C LYS A 2 -22.48 -1.57 28.19
N THR A 3 -22.78 -2.51 29.07
CA THR A 3 -21.97 -3.69 29.33
C THR A 3 -22.83 -4.95 29.28
N VAL A 4 -22.25 -6.11 29.25
CA VAL A 4 -22.97 -7.41 29.28
C VAL A 4 -23.71 -7.65 30.60
N PHE A 5 -23.48 -6.82 31.62
CA PHE A 5 -24.11 -6.91 32.93
C PHE A 5 -25.31 -5.95 33.09
N ASP A 6 -25.62 -5.16 32.06
CA ASP A 6 -26.78 -4.29 32.08
C ASP A 6 -28.06 -5.11 31.85
N GLU A 7 -29.13 -4.82 32.59
CA GLU A 7 -30.39 -5.62 32.57
C GLU A 7 -31.02 -5.70 31.17
N ASP A 8 -30.78 -4.70 30.31
CA ASP A 8 -31.30 -4.64 28.94
C ASP A 8 -30.34 -5.16 27.89
N PHE A 9 -29.21 -5.80 28.29
CA PHE A 9 -28.28 -6.42 27.35
C PHE A 9 -28.81 -7.78 26.89
N ASN A 10 -28.91 -7.94 25.56
CA ASN A 10 -29.29 -9.21 24.95
C ASN A 10 -28.48 -9.39 23.66
N LEU A 11 -27.96 -10.60 23.43
CA LEU A 11 -27.36 -10.98 22.17
C LEU A 11 -28.41 -11.06 21.06
N GLN A 12 -28.07 -10.53 19.90
CA GLN A 12 -28.89 -10.56 18.70
C GLN A 12 -28.30 -11.54 17.68
N ASN A 13 -29.10 -12.02 16.71
CA ASN A 13 -28.62 -12.93 15.66
C ASN A 13 -27.46 -12.33 14.85
N SER A 14 -27.45 -11.01 14.65
CA SER A 14 -26.36 -10.30 13.99
C SER A 14 -25.02 -10.38 14.71
N ASP A 15 -25.00 -10.63 16.03
CA ASP A 15 -23.78 -10.69 16.84
C ASP A 15 -22.99 -11.99 16.56
N TYR A 16 -23.67 -12.99 16.01
CA TYR A 16 -23.06 -14.25 15.58
C TYR A 16 -22.51 -14.21 14.16
N ASP A 17 -22.74 -13.13 13.40
CA ASP A 17 -22.24 -12.94 12.04
C ASP A 17 -20.93 -12.18 12.04
N PHE A 18 -19.84 -12.88 12.33
CA PHE A 18 -18.50 -12.29 12.38
C PHE A 18 -17.92 -12.16 10.96
N ASN A 19 -17.94 -10.94 10.42
CA ASN A 19 -17.55 -10.65 9.03
C ASN A 19 -16.17 -9.98 8.88
N TYR A 20 -15.37 -9.92 9.94
CA TYR A 20 -14.04 -9.28 9.90
C TYR A 20 -13.05 -10.13 9.10
N GLN A 21 -12.52 -9.61 8.00
CA GLN A 21 -11.54 -10.30 7.12
C GLN A 21 -11.89 -11.78 6.88
N LYS A 22 -13.11 -12.04 6.42
CA LYS A 22 -13.76 -13.34 6.41
C LYS A 22 -12.89 -14.50 5.89
N ALA A 23 -12.18 -14.29 4.77
CA ALA A 23 -11.32 -15.31 4.17
C ALA A 23 -10.14 -15.67 5.09
N LEU A 24 -9.42 -14.64 5.60
CA LEU A 24 -8.28 -14.86 6.51
C LEU A 24 -8.75 -15.41 7.87
N THR A 25 -9.84 -14.90 8.43
CA THR A 25 -10.44 -15.43 9.66
C THR A 25 -10.75 -16.91 9.51
N GLY A 26 -11.47 -17.31 8.44
CA GLY A 26 -11.80 -18.72 8.22
C GLY A 26 -10.57 -19.61 8.05
N ARG A 27 -9.49 -19.10 7.45
CA ARG A 27 -8.23 -19.84 7.35
C ARG A 27 -7.53 -19.99 8.70
N LEU A 28 -7.47 -18.94 9.50
CA LEU A 28 -6.85 -18.95 10.82
C LEU A 28 -7.62 -19.84 11.81
N ASP A 29 -8.95 -19.79 11.79
CA ASP A 29 -9.82 -20.59 12.67
C ASP A 29 -9.75 -22.11 12.37
N ASN A 30 -9.44 -22.47 11.11
CA ASN A 30 -9.32 -23.87 10.68
C ASN A 30 -7.87 -24.34 10.52
N PHE A 31 -6.89 -23.60 11.06
CA PHE A 31 -5.50 -23.99 10.99
C PHE A 31 -5.18 -25.08 12.02
N GLU A 32 -4.70 -26.22 11.56
CA GLU A 32 -4.40 -27.41 12.40
C GLU A 32 -2.91 -27.73 12.51
N GLY A 33 -2.03 -26.86 12.02
CA GLY A 33 -0.57 -27.09 12.03
C GLY A 33 0.16 -26.46 13.21
N ASP A 34 1.46 -26.72 13.29
CA ASP A 34 2.36 -25.99 14.20
C ASP A 34 2.56 -24.55 13.76
N PHE A 35 2.81 -23.66 14.72
CA PHE A 35 3.09 -22.27 14.44
C PHE A 35 4.41 -22.13 13.65
N ASN A 36 4.37 -21.39 12.58
CA ASN A 36 5.53 -20.99 11.78
C ASN A 36 5.51 -19.49 11.51
N GLN A 37 6.57 -18.96 10.92
CA GLN A 37 6.68 -17.51 10.67
C GLN A 37 5.61 -16.97 9.73
N GLU A 38 5.14 -17.79 8.79
CA GLU A 38 4.07 -17.39 7.86
C GLU A 38 2.75 -17.19 8.60
N LEU A 39 2.35 -18.15 9.44
CA LEU A 39 1.16 -18.04 10.27
C LEU A 39 1.22 -16.84 11.22
N VAL A 40 2.38 -16.62 11.86
CA VAL A 40 2.59 -15.44 12.72
C VAL A 40 2.37 -14.14 11.94
N ASN A 41 2.92 -14.04 10.73
CA ASN A 41 2.74 -12.86 9.87
C ASN A 41 1.26 -12.64 9.51
N GLU A 42 0.52 -13.71 9.22
CA GLU A 42 -0.90 -13.64 8.92
C GLU A 42 -1.73 -13.18 10.12
N ILE A 43 -1.47 -13.71 11.31
CA ILE A 43 -2.12 -13.27 12.54
C ILE A 43 -1.85 -11.79 12.81
N VAL A 44 -0.61 -11.32 12.62
CA VAL A 44 -0.26 -9.91 12.78
C VAL A 44 -1.02 -9.05 11.75
N LEU A 45 -1.04 -9.45 10.48
CA LEU A 45 -1.77 -8.73 9.41
C LEU A 45 -3.29 -8.69 9.70
N TRP A 46 -3.85 -9.80 10.19
CA TRP A 46 -5.25 -9.86 10.64
C TRP A 46 -5.49 -8.88 11.78
N LYS A 47 -4.66 -8.88 12.82
CA LYS A 47 -4.83 -8.03 14.00
C LYS A 47 -4.76 -6.53 13.68
N VAL A 48 -3.88 -6.13 12.75
CA VAL A 48 -3.73 -4.72 12.37
C VAL A 48 -4.62 -4.31 11.19
N ASN A 49 -5.50 -5.19 10.72
CA ASN A 49 -6.39 -4.98 9.56
C ASN A 49 -5.63 -4.54 8.29
N ARG A 50 -4.54 -5.22 7.97
CA ARG A 50 -3.66 -4.88 6.84
C ARG A 50 -3.49 -6.02 5.83
N TYR A 51 -4.29 -7.07 5.94
CA TYR A 51 -4.26 -8.15 4.97
C TYR A 51 -4.89 -7.71 3.66
N ALA A 52 -4.11 -7.78 2.58
CA ALA A 52 -4.56 -7.51 1.22
C ALA A 52 -4.78 -8.83 0.48
N GLU A 53 -6.00 -9.09 0.09
CA GLU A 53 -6.34 -10.27 -0.70
C GLU A 53 -6.27 -9.90 -2.19
N VAL A 54 -5.12 -10.18 -2.81
CA VAL A 54 -4.88 -9.92 -4.23
C VAL A 54 -5.27 -11.17 -5.02
N ASP A 55 -6.19 -11.02 -5.95
CA ASP A 55 -6.64 -12.14 -6.79
C ASP A 55 -5.55 -12.64 -7.75
N SER A 56 -5.71 -13.87 -8.22
CA SER A 56 -4.71 -14.54 -9.08
C SER A 56 -4.52 -13.87 -10.44
N ALA A 57 -5.52 -13.17 -10.96
CA ALA A 57 -5.41 -12.44 -12.23
C ALA A 57 -4.53 -11.19 -12.05
N THR A 58 -4.77 -10.44 -10.98
CA THR A 58 -3.94 -9.28 -10.62
C THR A 58 -2.49 -9.69 -10.33
N ILE A 59 -2.27 -10.82 -9.61
CA ILE A 59 -0.90 -11.36 -9.40
C ILE A 59 -0.23 -11.72 -10.72
N LYS A 60 -0.94 -12.38 -11.64
CA LYS A 60 -0.42 -12.70 -12.97
C LYS A 60 -0.07 -11.44 -13.76
N LEU A 61 -0.89 -10.41 -13.67
CA LEU A 61 -0.64 -9.13 -14.35
C LEU A 61 0.62 -8.44 -13.79
N VAL A 62 0.79 -8.38 -12.46
CA VAL A 62 2.03 -7.89 -11.84
C VAL A 62 3.25 -8.68 -12.34
N ASN A 63 3.10 -9.99 -12.49
CA ASN A 63 4.19 -10.87 -12.96
C ASN A 63 4.55 -10.68 -14.44
N GLN A 64 3.73 -10.02 -15.26
CA GLN A 64 4.10 -9.65 -16.63
C GLN A 64 5.16 -8.54 -16.67
N ILE A 65 5.31 -7.75 -15.61
CA ILE A 65 6.41 -6.79 -15.52
C ILE A 65 7.73 -7.55 -15.50
N ASP A 66 8.58 -7.33 -16.50
CA ASP A 66 9.92 -7.91 -16.54
C ASP A 66 10.80 -7.33 -15.42
N ARG A 67 11.41 -8.22 -14.63
CA ARG A 67 12.30 -7.87 -13.51
C ARG A 67 13.56 -7.14 -13.94
N ASN A 68 13.99 -7.34 -15.18
CA ASN A 68 15.24 -6.83 -15.72
C ASN A 68 15.02 -5.66 -16.69
N SER A 69 13.78 -5.29 -16.98
CA SER A 69 13.51 -4.15 -17.84
C SER A 69 14.11 -2.87 -17.26
N VAL A 70 14.68 -2.07 -18.13
CA VAL A 70 15.21 -0.72 -17.83
C VAL A 70 14.24 0.39 -18.25
N ASN A 71 13.17 0.02 -18.97
CA ASN A 71 12.15 0.94 -19.46
C ASN A 71 10.80 0.58 -18.87
N ILE A 72 10.00 1.60 -18.57
CA ILE A 72 8.63 1.45 -18.11
C ILE A 72 7.74 1.16 -19.33
N ASP A 73 7.02 0.02 -19.30
CA ASP A 73 5.83 -0.16 -20.12
C ASP A 73 4.69 0.61 -19.43
N GLU A 74 4.36 1.78 -19.97
CA GLU A 74 3.37 2.65 -19.35
C GLU A 74 1.97 2.04 -19.38
N GLN A 75 1.60 1.33 -20.45
CA GLN A 75 0.28 0.71 -20.56
C GLN A 75 0.11 -0.40 -19.53
N LEU A 76 1.07 -1.30 -19.44
CA LEU A 76 1.09 -2.37 -18.44
C LEU A 76 1.11 -1.80 -17.02
N THR A 77 1.94 -0.77 -16.77
CA THR A 77 2.04 -0.12 -15.47
C THR A 77 0.70 0.48 -15.04
N ARG A 78 0.02 1.17 -15.93
CA ARG A 78 -1.31 1.75 -15.69
C ARG A 78 -2.33 0.69 -15.33
N GLU A 79 -2.34 -0.42 -16.05
CA GLU A 79 -3.26 -1.52 -15.79
C GLU A 79 -2.96 -2.21 -14.45
N VAL A 80 -1.69 -2.51 -14.15
CA VAL A 80 -1.26 -3.10 -12.88
C VAL A 80 -1.69 -2.23 -11.69
N ILE A 81 -1.41 -0.92 -11.75
CA ILE A 81 -1.77 -0.02 -10.66
C ILE A 81 -3.29 0.05 -10.49
N ARG A 82 -4.05 0.08 -11.59
CA ARG A 82 -5.51 0.09 -11.55
C ARG A 82 -6.03 -1.13 -10.80
N GLN A 83 -5.64 -2.34 -11.20
CA GLN A 83 -6.09 -3.59 -10.58
C GLN A 83 -5.68 -3.66 -9.10
N LEU A 84 -4.47 -3.23 -8.77
CA LEU A 84 -4.02 -3.16 -7.38
C LEU A 84 -4.85 -2.18 -6.55
N LEU A 85 -5.17 -0.98 -7.06
CA LEU A 85 -5.99 0.01 -6.35
C LEU A 85 -7.46 -0.40 -6.22
N GLU A 86 -7.97 -1.24 -7.11
CA GLU A 86 -9.30 -1.85 -7.03
C GLU A 86 -9.34 -2.98 -5.99
N THR A 87 -8.19 -3.57 -5.65
CA THR A 87 -8.09 -4.63 -4.64
C THR A 87 -8.35 -4.06 -3.23
N ASN A 88 -9.13 -4.80 -2.43
CA ASN A 88 -9.39 -4.43 -1.05
C ASN A 88 -8.10 -4.52 -0.20
N GLY A 89 -7.88 -3.53 0.66
CA GLY A 89 -6.69 -3.45 1.50
C GLY A 89 -5.46 -2.87 0.79
N VAL A 90 -5.48 -2.69 -0.53
CA VAL A 90 -4.39 -2.07 -1.27
C VAL A 90 -4.67 -0.58 -1.46
N GLN A 91 -3.79 0.24 -0.91
CA GLN A 91 -3.76 1.69 -1.09
C GLN A 91 -2.59 2.10 -1.99
N PHE A 92 -2.53 3.35 -2.38
CA PHE A 92 -1.59 3.87 -3.37
C PHE A 92 -0.11 3.58 -3.05
N ALA A 93 0.32 3.86 -1.82
CA ALA A 93 1.69 3.53 -1.40
C ALA A 93 1.96 2.01 -1.45
N MET A 94 0.98 1.19 -1.07
CA MET A 94 1.09 -0.27 -1.15
C MET A 94 1.19 -0.75 -2.60
N ALA A 95 0.37 -0.21 -3.52
CA ALA A 95 0.45 -0.56 -4.93
C ALA A 95 1.85 -0.26 -5.51
N SER A 96 2.42 0.92 -5.21
CA SER A 96 3.78 1.26 -5.62
C SER A 96 4.85 0.35 -4.99
N THR A 97 4.59 -0.16 -3.78
CA THR A 97 5.48 -1.13 -3.12
C THR A 97 5.55 -2.45 -3.88
N PHE A 98 4.41 -2.98 -4.36
CA PHE A 98 4.40 -4.17 -5.21
C PHE A 98 5.24 -3.98 -6.47
N LEU A 99 5.07 -2.86 -7.17
CA LEU A 99 5.84 -2.52 -8.36
C LEU A 99 7.34 -2.43 -8.07
N ARG A 100 7.71 -1.74 -7.01
CA ARG A 100 9.11 -1.58 -6.59
C ARG A 100 9.78 -2.93 -6.30
N TYR A 101 9.10 -3.84 -5.60
CA TYR A 101 9.65 -5.18 -5.35
C TYR A 101 9.64 -6.07 -6.60
N ARG A 102 8.79 -5.77 -7.57
CA ARG A 102 8.81 -6.48 -8.85
C ARG A 102 9.98 -6.06 -9.72
N ASN A 103 10.25 -4.74 -9.87
CA ASN A 103 11.42 -4.23 -10.58
C ASN A 103 11.90 -2.89 -10.01
N PRO A 104 12.91 -2.88 -9.12
CA PRO A 104 13.44 -1.67 -8.51
C PRO A 104 14.17 -0.73 -9.48
N ASN A 105 14.56 -1.20 -10.66
CA ASN A 105 15.29 -0.39 -11.64
C ASN A 105 14.39 0.66 -12.31
N ILE A 106 13.08 0.42 -12.33
CA ILE A 106 12.12 1.29 -13.00
C ILE A 106 11.00 1.79 -12.09
N TYR A 107 10.78 1.17 -10.92
CA TYR A 107 9.74 1.55 -9.98
C TYR A 107 10.31 1.84 -8.60
N GLN A 108 9.74 2.85 -7.94
CA GLN A 108 10.08 3.24 -6.57
C GLN A 108 8.81 3.48 -5.75
N ILE A 109 8.91 3.33 -4.44
CA ILE A 109 7.77 3.57 -3.55
C ILE A 109 7.46 5.07 -3.50
N ILE A 110 6.18 5.41 -3.69
CA ILE A 110 5.69 6.75 -3.43
C ILE A 110 5.03 6.77 -2.04
N ASP A 111 5.67 7.41 -1.10
CA ASP A 111 5.14 7.64 0.23
C ASP A 111 5.19 9.12 0.62
N GLN A 112 4.62 9.45 1.75
CA GLN A 112 4.53 10.83 2.22
C GLN A 112 5.90 11.46 2.47
N ARG A 113 6.88 10.70 2.96
CA ARG A 113 8.22 11.21 3.27
C ARG A 113 8.99 11.50 2.00
N VAL A 114 9.06 10.52 1.10
CA VAL A 114 9.75 10.67 -0.18
C VAL A 114 9.07 11.74 -1.02
N TYR A 115 7.74 11.78 -1.04
CA TYR A 115 7.02 12.81 -1.79
C TYR A 115 7.31 14.22 -1.28
N ARG A 116 7.25 14.48 0.03
CA ARG A 116 7.44 15.83 0.57
C ARG A 116 8.87 16.37 0.43
N ILE A 117 9.89 15.49 0.45
CA ILE A 117 11.29 15.94 0.28
C ILE A 117 11.58 16.31 -1.19
N ILE A 118 10.85 15.70 -2.14
CA ILE A 118 10.93 16.01 -3.58
C ILE A 118 10.07 17.23 -3.93
N TYR A 119 8.89 17.37 -3.31
CA TYR A 119 7.90 18.39 -3.62
C TYR A 119 7.59 19.28 -2.40
N PRO A 120 8.48 20.19 -2.01
CA PRO A 120 8.39 20.94 -0.75
C PRO A 120 7.13 21.80 -0.59
N LYS A 121 6.45 22.11 -1.70
CA LYS A 121 5.21 22.93 -1.71
C LYS A 121 3.95 22.14 -2.00
N ARG A 122 4.04 20.81 -2.13
CA ARG A 122 2.91 19.94 -2.47
C ARG A 122 2.62 18.99 -1.32
N ILE A 123 1.35 18.80 -1.06
CA ILE A 123 0.88 17.83 -0.05
C ILE A 123 0.59 16.52 -0.76
N PHE A 124 1.20 15.43 -0.29
CA PHE A 124 0.82 14.09 -0.71
C PHE A 124 -0.54 13.75 -0.11
N LYS A 125 -1.56 13.65 -0.94
CA LYS A 125 -2.93 13.38 -0.50
C LYS A 125 -3.60 12.39 -1.46
N PRO A 126 -3.24 11.10 -1.38
CA PRO A 126 -3.88 10.07 -2.20
C PRO A 126 -5.37 9.99 -1.86
N SER A 127 -6.19 9.69 -2.86
CA SER A 127 -7.63 9.46 -2.65
C SER A 127 -7.86 8.04 -2.14
N TYR A 128 -8.77 7.89 -1.18
CA TYR A 128 -9.24 6.58 -0.72
C TYR A 128 -10.46 6.08 -1.50
N THR A 129 -11.09 6.95 -2.28
CA THR A 129 -12.25 6.58 -3.10
C THR A 129 -11.78 5.88 -4.37
N LYS A 130 -12.31 4.69 -4.62
CA LYS A 130 -11.97 3.84 -5.78
C LYS A 130 -12.73 4.22 -7.06
N SER A 131 -13.08 5.51 -7.24
CA SER A 131 -13.67 5.96 -8.50
C SER A 131 -12.63 5.94 -9.62
N PHE A 132 -13.07 5.66 -10.84
CA PHE A 132 -12.21 5.65 -12.02
C PHE A 132 -11.37 6.92 -12.14
N SER A 133 -11.97 8.10 -11.94
CA SER A 133 -11.27 9.39 -12.00
C SER A 133 -10.16 9.50 -10.94
N ASN A 134 -10.42 9.03 -9.72
CA ASN A 134 -9.43 9.10 -8.65
C ASN A 134 -8.28 8.11 -8.86
N ILE A 135 -8.58 6.92 -9.37
CA ILE A 135 -7.56 5.93 -9.75
C ILE A 135 -6.69 6.49 -10.87
N SER A 136 -7.29 7.05 -11.93
CA SER A 136 -6.54 7.64 -13.03
C SER A 136 -5.61 8.76 -12.57
N LYS A 137 -6.08 9.66 -11.70
CA LYS A 137 -5.25 10.73 -11.13
C LYS A 137 -4.07 10.19 -10.31
N GLN A 138 -4.26 9.11 -9.56
CA GLN A 138 -3.17 8.49 -8.80
C GLN A 138 -2.15 7.82 -9.73
N ILE A 139 -2.61 7.18 -10.81
CA ILE A 139 -1.74 6.60 -11.83
C ILE A 139 -0.88 7.70 -12.48
N ASP A 140 -1.50 8.78 -12.95
CA ASP A 140 -0.79 9.91 -13.55
C ASP A 140 0.21 10.53 -12.57
N LEU A 141 -0.19 10.69 -11.30
CA LEU A 141 0.70 11.15 -10.25
C LEU A 141 1.92 10.24 -10.09
N TYR A 142 1.73 8.92 -10.15
CA TYR A 142 2.82 7.96 -10.01
C TYR A 142 3.79 7.99 -11.19
N ILE A 143 3.30 8.04 -12.41
CA ILE A 143 4.15 8.12 -13.61
C ILE A 143 4.99 9.41 -13.58
N ASN A 144 4.36 10.54 -13.27
CA ASN A 144 5.07 11.82 -13.13
C ASN A 144 6.11 11.78 -11.99
N TYR A 145 5.74 11.18 -10.85
CA TYR A 145 6.66 11.01 -9.71
C TYR A 145 7.90 10.21 -10.10
N LEU A 146 7.77 9.09 -10.83
CA LEU A 146 8.92 8.30 -11.27
C LEU A 146 9.85 9.10 -12.17
N THR A 147 9.29 9.91 -13.07
CA THR A 147 10.04 10.80 -13.96
C THR A 147 10.80 11.87 -13.17
N ASP A 148 10.14 12.52 -12.22
CA ASP A 148 10.77 13.56 -11.41
C ASP A 148 11.79 12.98 -10.44
N LEU A 149 11.52 11.79 -9.88
CA LEU A 149 12.48 11.08 -9.03
C LEU A 149 13.78 10.75 -9.77
N ARG A 150 13.72 10.35 -11.05
CA ARG A 150 14.92 10.13 -11.87
C ARG A 150 15.77 11.39 -11.97
N LYS A 151 15.16 12.55 -12.24
CA LYS A 151 15.87 13.85 -12.27
C LYS A 151 16.53 14.17 -10.93
N VAL A 152 15.83 13.87 -9.83
CA VAL A 152 16.39 14.04 -8.47
C VAL A 152 17.59 13.13 -8.25
N CYS A 153 17.49 11.85 -8.69
CA CYS A 153 18.61 10.93 -8.60
C CYS A 153 19.84 11.42 -9.36
N ASP A 154 19.65 11.91 -10.58
CA ASP A 154 20.73 12.46 -11.39
C ASP A 154 21.37 13.68 -10.72
N GLN A 155 20.56 14.59 -10.14
CA GLN A 155 21.06 15.78 -9.43
C GLN A 155 21.82 15.44 -8.14
N LEU A 156 21.41 14.37 -7.44
CA LEU A 156 22.02 13.95 -6.17
C LEU A 156 23.08 12.87 -6.35
N GLU A 157 23.32 12.42 -7.58
CA GLU A 157 24.26 11.35 -7.91
C GLU A 157 23.97 10.04 -7.16
N ILE A 158 22.68 9.70 -6.96
CA ILE A 158 22.24 8.49 -6.31
C ILE A 158 21.61 7.50 -7.30
N THR A 159 21.72 6.21 -7.01
CA THR A 159 21.15 5.16 -7.85
C THR A 159 19.63 5.08 -7.69
N PHE A 160 18.91 5.01 -8.81
CA PHE A 160 17.44 5.01 -8.82
C PHE A 160 16.85 3.82 -8.03
N ASN A 161 17.46 2.64 -8.10
CA ASN A 161 16.96 1.44 -7.42
C ASN A 161 16.99 1.49 -5.87
N LEU A 162 17.64 2.51 -5.29
CA LEU A 162 17.69 2.76 -3.86
C LEU A 162 17.08 4.11 -3.48
N ALA A 163 16.58 4.86 -4.44
CA ALA A 163 16.17 6.27 -4.25
C ALA A 163 15.10 6.44 -3.18
N ASP A 164 14.06 5.59 -3.16
CA ASP A 164 13.00 5.66 -2.17
C ASP A 164 13.53 5.52 -0.74
N ARG A 165 14.46 4.60 -0.52
CA ARG A 165 15.07 4.33 0.80
C ARG A 165 16.00 5.45 1.24
N ILE A 166 16.88 5.90 0.32
CA ILE A 166 17.83 6.98 0.60
C ILE A 166 17.07 8.26 0.95
N LEU A 167 16.06 8.63 0.16
CA LEU A 167 15.28 9.83 0.38
C LEU A 167 14.35 9.73 1.60
N TYR A 168 13.83 8.53 1.88
CA TYR A 168 13.08 8.27 3.10
C TYR A 168 13.94 8.54 4.36
N GLU A 169 15.17 8.03 4.42
CA GLU A 169 16.07 8.28 5.55
C GLU A 169 16.55 9.74 5.59
N ALA A 170 16.80 10.35 4.44
CA ALA A 170 17.10 11.77 4.35
C ALA A 170 15.97 12.63 4.95
N ASP A 171 14.71 12.34 4.58
CA ASP A 171 13.55 13.03 5.15
C ASP A 171 13.46 12.84 6.66
N ARG A 172 13.66 11.63 7.16
CA ARG A 172 13.66 11.36 8.61
C ARG A 172 14.70 12.19 9.36
N ARG A 173 15.84 12.45 8.75
CA ARG A 173 16.93 13.24 9.33
C ARG A 173 16.62 14.74 9.29
N VAL A 174 16.27 15.28 8.12
CA VAL A 174 16.14 16.73 7.94
C VAL A 174 14.78 17.27 8.42
N ASN A 175 13.73 16.45 8.36
CA ASN A 175 12.37 16.79 8.76
C ASN A 175 11.93 16.07 10.04
N LYS A 176 12.87 15.80 10.95
CA LYS A 176 12.64 15.04 12.19
C LYS A 176 11.46 15.54 13.02
N ASN A 177 11.28 16.86 13.06
CA ASN A 177 10.23 17.52 13.86
C ASN A 177 8.92 17.73 13.09
N GLU A 178 8.91 17.46 11.78
CA GLU A 178 7.74 17.65 10.94
C GLU A 178 6.83 16.41 11.00
N ARG A 179 5.61 16.59 11.50
CA ARG A 179 4.62 15.51 11.58
C ARG A 179 4.17 15.08 10.18
N LEU A 180 3.99 13.77 10.02
CA LEU A 180 3.31 13.22 8.86
C LEU A 180 1.80 13.48 9.00
N LEU A 181 1.13 13.67 7.88
CA LEU A 181 -0.32 13.78 7.86
C LEU A 181 -0.93 12.39 8.13
N ASN A 182 -1.89 12.31 9.04
CA ASN A 182 -2.64 11.09 9.25
C ASN A 182 -3.66 10.93 8.12
N TYR A 183 -3.41 9.99 7.22
CA TYR A 183 -4.39 9.57 6.22
C TYR A 183 -5.15 8.38 6.78
N GLY A 184 -6.44 8.50 6.98
CA GLY A 184 -7.30 7.36 7.25
C GLY A 184 -7.90 7.24 8.65
N THR A 185 -8.04 8.32 9.38
CA THR A 185 -9.07 8.43 10.42
C THR A 185 -10.20 9.31 9.89
N SER A 186 -10.95 8.80 8.92
CA SER A 186 -12.34 9.23 8.79
C SER A 186 -13.10 8.49 9.89
N GLN A 187 -13.54 9.25 10.87
CA GLN A 187 -14.60 8.84 11.79
C GLN A 187 -15.87 8.54 11.00
#